data_556e94d672e42556b896438e19acbcf9
#
_entry.id   556e94d672e42556b896438e19acbcf9
#
_cell.length_a   1.000
_cell.length_b   1.000
_cell.length_c   1.000
_cell.angle_alpha   90.00
_cell.angle_beta   90.00
_cell.angle_gamma   90.00
#
_symmetry.space_group_name_H-M   'P 1'
#
loop_
_entity.id
_entity.type
_entity.pdbx_description
1 polymer ?
#
loop_
_entity_poly.entity_id
_entity_poly.type
_entity_poly.pdbx_seq_one_letter_code
_entity_poly.pdbx_strand_id
1 'polypeptide(L)'
;GNALNELDHPDSNIVNLKNVSHVVRKVWWNGDKIMGNIEVLPTPSGNIMRALVESDVTIGLSTRGMGSLKQKGDIMEVQDDFDLICLCDAVSTPSNPGSWIKDSNSLNENLNYSPINPYQKVNTLLVDILCSNGTCIIF
;
A
#
# COMPACT_ATOMS: atom_id res chain seq x y z
N GLY A 1 -9.76 3.60 -13.34
CA GLY A 1 -10.43 3.37 -12.05
C GLY A 1 -9.61 3.95 -10.89
N ASN A 2 -10.25 4.23 -9.78
CA ASN A 2 -9.56 4.70 -8.57
C ASN A 2 -8.97 3.48 -7.85
N ALA A 3 -7.67 3.48 -7.57
CA ALA A 3 -7.00 2.46 -6.76
C ALA A 3 -7.18 2.77 -5.26
N LEU A 4 -8.42 2.58 -4.78
CA LEU A 4 -8.79 2.79 -3.38
C LEU A 4 -8.28 1.65 -2.51
N ASN A 5 -7.82 1.98 -1.31
CA ASN A 5 -7.32 1.03 -0.34
C ASN A 5 -7.87 1.34 1.05
N GLU A 6 -7.98 0.33 1.88
CA GLU A 6 -8.62 0.40 3.18
C GLU A 6 -7.60 0.49 4.31
N LEU A 7 -8.06 1.01 5.44
CA LEU A 7 -7.40 0.83 6.71
C LEU A 7 -7.83 -0.53 7.26
N ASP A 8 -6.81 -1.33 7.61
CA ASP A 8 -6.97 -2.75 7.95
C ASP A 8 -7.28 -3.63 6.71
N HIS A 9 -7.23 -4.94 6.89
CA HIS A 9 -7.34 -5.94 5.83
C HIS A 9 -8.59 -6.81 6.04
N PRO A 10 -9.78 -6.34 5.60
CA PRO A 10 -11.01 -7.09 5.80
C PRO A 10 -11.02 -8.37 4.94
N ASP A 11 -11.68 -9.40 5.43
CA ASP A 11 -11.95 -10.62 4.67
C ASP A 11 -13.13 -10.38 3.70
N SER A 12 -12.86 -9.59 2.67
CA SER A 12 -13.85 -9.16 1.68
C SER A 12 -13.24 -8.99 0.30
N ASN A 13 -13.99 -9.38 -0.72
CA ASN A 13 -13.64 -9.17 -2.13
C ASN A 13 -14.14 -7.82 -2.69
N ILE A 14 -14.72 -6.98 -1.85
CA ILE A 14 -15.24 -5.67 -2.24
C ILE A 14 -14.66 -4.62 -1.31
N VAL A 15 -14.22 -3.49 -1.87
CA VAL A 15 -13.75 -2.34 -1.11
C VAL A 15 -14.92 -1.69 -0.37
N ASN A 16 -14.81 -1.61 0.95
CA ASN A 16 -15.77 -0.90 1.78
C ASN A 16 -15.41 0.58 1.85
N LEU A 17 -16.18 1.43 1.20
CA LEU A 17 -15.91 2.88 1.14
C LEU A 17 -15.85 3.56 2.51
N LYS A 18 -16.46 2.99 3.56
CA LYS A 18 -16.35 3.53 4.93
C LYS A 18 -14.95 3.35 5.52
N ASN A 19 -14.21 2.34 5.07
CA ASN A 19 -12.88 2.00 5.54
C ASN A 19 -11.77 2.58 4.65
N VAL A 20 -12.11 3.20 3.53
CA VAL A 20 -11.11 3.78 2.63
C VAL A 20 -10.31 4.85 3.36
N SER A 21 -9.00 4.65 3.41
CA SER A 21 -8.04 5.54 4.06
C SER A 21 -7.14 6.28 3.06
N HIS A 22 -6.85 5.67 1.92
CA HIS A 22 -5.91 6.23 0.95
C HIS A 22 -6.17 5.73 -0.47
N VAL A 23 -5.52 6.36 -1.42
CA VAL A 23 -5.55 6.00 -2.83
C VAL A 23 -4.13 5.93 -3.39
N VAL A 24 -3.87 4.95 -4.23
CA VAL A 24 -2.62 4.86 -4.99
C VAL A 24 -2.69 5.80 -6.19
N ARG A 25 -1.73 6.73 -6.28
CA ARG A 25 -1.64 7.70 -7.38
C ARG A 25 -0.70 7.26 -8.48
N LYS A 26 0.37 6.57 -8.11
CA LYS A 26 1.40 6.13 -9.06
C LYS A 26 2.08 4.87 -8.56
N VAL A 27 2.44 4.00 -9.49
CA VAL A 27 3.22 2.78 -9.22
C VAL A 27 4.32 2.66 -10.26
N TRP A 28 5.51 2.22 -9.86
CA TRP A 28 6.64 1.97 -10.76
C TRP A 28 7.57 0.90 -10.23
N TRP A 29 8.36 0.34 -11.11
CA TRP A 29 9.43 -0.58 -10.75
C TRP A 29 10.70 0.18 -10.36
N ASN A 30 11.35 -0.24 -9.30
CA ASN A 30 12.69 0.19 -8.90
C ASN A 30 13.56 -1.05 -8.63
N GLY A 31 14.24 -1.52 -9.66
CA GLY A 31 14.92 -2.80 -9.62
C GLY A 31 13.93 -3.96 -9.52
N ASP A 32 14.04 -4.73 -8.45
CA ASP A 32 13.17 -5.86 -8.11
C ASP A 32 11.98 -5.48 -7.20
N LYS A 33 11.84 -4.18 -6.87
CA LYS A 33 10.82 -3.65 -5.98
C LYS A 33 9.74 -2.88 -6.74
N ILE A 34 8.51 -3.01 -6.29
CA ILE A 34 7.41 -2.14 -6.70
C ILE A 34 7.35 -0.97 -5.71
N MET A 35 7.44 0.24 -6.25
CA MET A 35 7.30 1.49 -5.49
C MET A 35 6.01 2.18 -5.88
N GLY A 36 5.43 2.93 -4.95
CA GLY A 36 4.22 3.69 -5.24
C GLY A 36 4.09 4.95 -4.40
N ASN A 37 3.38 5.92 -4.93
CA ASN A 37 2.90 7.07 -4.19
C ASN A 37 1.46 6.82 -3.78
N ILE A 38 1.19 6.95 -2.50
CA ILE A 38 -0.17 6.95 -1.95
C ILE A 38 -0.54 8.35 -1.45
N GLU A 39 -1.81 8.67 -1.54
CA GLU A 39 -2.38 9.87 -0.96
C GLU A 39 -3.38 9.47 0.11
N VAL A 40 -3.14 9.91 1.34
CA VAL A 40 -4.07 9.71 2.44
C VAL A 40 -5.26 10.64 2.28
N LEU A 41 -6.46 10.07 2.21
CA LEU A 41 -7.70 10.81 2.02
C LEU A 41 -8.23 11.38 3.34
N PRO A 42 -8.96 12.50 3.34
CA PRO A 42 -9.57 13.08 4.53
C PRO A 42 -10.85 12.34 4.94
N THR A 43 -10.82 11.02 4.92
CA THR A 43 -11.87 10.14 5.43
C THR A 43 -11.63 9.84 6.91
N PRO A 44 -12.62 9.33 7.68
CA PRO A 44 -12.39 8.90 9.05
C PRO A 44 -11.21 7.93 9.18
N SER A 45 -11.14 6.92 8.31
CA SER A 45 -10.05 5.94 8.28
C SER A 45 -8.72 6.56 7.85
N GLY A 46 -8.74 7.49 6.89
CA GLY A 46 -7.54 8.24 6.49
C GLY A 46 -7.01 9.15 7.60
N ASN A 47 -7.88 9.76 8.38
CA ASN A 47 -7.46 10.57 9.53
C ASN A 47 -6.81 9.72 10.63
N ILE A 48 -7.32 8.49 10.87
CA ILE A 48 -6.68 7.53 11.77
C ILE A 48 -5.29 7.15 11.25
N MET A 49 -5.19 6.77 9.97
CA MET A 49 -3.92 6.43 9.33
C MET A 49 -2.90 7.57 9.44
N ARG A 50 -3.34 8.80 9.17
CA ARG A 50 -2.50 10.01 9.30
C ARG A 50 -1.98 10.18 10.72
N ALA A 51 -2.87 10.10 11.72
CA ALA A 51 -2.50 10.26 13.12
C ALA A 51 -1.48 9.22 13.57
N LEU A 52 -1.60 7.98 13.08
CA LEU A 52 -0.64 6.91 13.37
C LEU A 52 0.74 7.22 12.77
N VAL A 53 0.79 7.62 11.49
CA VAL A 53 2.05 7.97 10.82
C VAL A 53 2.71 9.19 11.46
N GLU A 54 1.94 10.24 11.78
CA GLU A 54 2.44 11.44 12.47
C GLU A 54 2.93 11.16 13.90
N SER A 55 2.50 10.05 14.48
CA SER A 55 2.94 9.55 15.79
C SER A 55 4.09 8.54 15.70
N ASP A 56 4.77 8.47 14.56
CA ASP A 56 5.87 7.52 14.28
C ASP A 56 5.48 6.03 14.42
N VAL A 57 4.20 5.72 14.27
CA VAL A 57 3.74 4.33 14.24
C VAL A 57 4.03 3.75 12.86
N THR A 58 4.77 2.66 12.83
CA THR A 58 5.09 1.95 11.60
C THR A 58 3.85 1.22 11.08
N ILE A 59 3.42 1.56 9.87
CA ILE A 59 2.28 0.93 9.19
C ILE A 59 2.81 0.15 7.99
N GLY A 60 2.35 -1.09 7.87
CA GLY A 60 2.62 -1.93 6.71
C GLY A 60 1.59 -1.73 5.61
N LEU A 61 1.94 -2.23 4.44
CA LEU A 61 1.06 -2.30 3.29
C LEU A 61 0.93 -3.73 2.81
N SER A 62 -0.28 -4.16 2.59
CA SER A 62 -0.56 -5.53 2.16
C SER A 62 -1.51 -5.55 0.98
N THR A 63 -1.16 -6.31 -0.04
CA THR A 63 -2.00 -6.53 -1.21
C THR A 63 -3.14 -7.48 -0.84
N ARG A 64 -4.35 -7.16 -1.28
CA ARG A 64 -5.53 -8.02 -1.14
C ARG A 64 -6.04 -8.45 -2.50
N GLY A 65 -6.18 -9.74 -2.68
CA GLY A 65 -6.69 -10.34 -3.90
C GLY A 65 -7.38 -11.67 -3.62
N MET A 66 -8.05 -12.18 -4.61
CA MET A 66 -8.69 -13.50 -4.61
C MET A 66 -8.20 -14.32 -5.79
N GLY A 67 -8.09 -15.61 -5.60
CA GLY A 67 -7.66 -16.54 -6.63
C GLY A 67 -7.45 -17.93 -6.08
N SER A 68 -7.37 -18.89 -6.97
CA SER A 68 -7.04 -20.26 -6.61
C SER A 68 -5.57 -20.38 -6.25
N LEU A 69 -5.26 -21.27 -5.31
CA LEU A 69 -3.91 -21.62 -4.91
C LEU A 69 -3.64 -23.08 -5.29
N LYS A 70 -2.45 -23.33 -5.82
CA LYS A 70 -1.97 -24.68 -6.12
C LYS A 70 -0.67 -24.93 -5.39
N GLN A 71 -0.60 -26.05 -4.67
CA GLN A 71 0.62 -26.45 -4.00
C GLN A 71 1.68 -26.89 -5.02
N LYS A 72 2.88 -26.30 -4.89
CA LYS A 72 4.04 -26.63 -5.73
C LYS A 72 5.27 -26.79 -4.82
N GLY A 73 5.51 -28.01 -4.38
CA GLY A 73 6.50 -28.26 -3.34
C GLY A 73 6.06 -27.65 -2.01
N ASP A 74 6.92 -26.81 -1.42
CA ASP A 74 6.67 -26.15 -0.13
C ASP A 74 6.00 -24.76 -0.26
N ILE A 75 5.65 -24.35 -1.49
CA ILE A 75 5.01 -23.06 -1.75
C ILE A 75 3.60 -23.22 -2.31
N MET A 76 2.76 -22.21 -2.05
CA MET A 76 1.44 -22.08 -2.67
C MET A 76 1.56 -21.12 -3.85
N GLU A 77 1.35 -21.61 -5.07
CA GLU A 77 1.37 -20.82 -6.30
C GLU A 77 -0.01 -20.25 -6.59
N VAL A 78 -0.08 -18.93 -6.75
CA VAL A 78 -1.31 -18.22 -7.18
C VAL A 78 -1.57 -18.55 -8.65
N GLN A 79 -2.80 -18.89 -8.98
CA GLN A 79 -3.18 -19.30 -10.35
C GLN A 79 -3.67 -18.09 -11.18
N ASP A 80 -3.90 -18.33 -12.47
CA ASP A 80 -4.26 -17.30 -13.46
C ASP A 80 -5.66 -16.66 -13.23
N ASP A 81 -6.47 -17.24 -12.34
CA ASP A 81 -7.78 -16.72 -11.93
C ASP A 81 -7.67 -15.63 -10.83
N PHE A 82 -6.46 -15.16 -10.57
CA PHE A 82 -6.21 -14.13 -9.57
C PHE A 82 -6.83 -12.78 -9.95
N ASP A 83 -7.63 -12.24 -9.04
CA ASP A 83 -8.22 -10.90 -9.11
C ASP A 83 -7.68 -10.00 -8.00
N LEU A 84 -7.09 -8.88 -8.39
CA LEU A 84 -6.53 -7.90 -7.47
C LEU A 84 -7.61 -6.95 -6.98
N ILE A 85 -7.93 -6.99 -5.69
CA ILE A 85 -8.95 -6.15 -5.05
C ILE A 85 -8.35 -4.82 -4.58
N CYS A 86 -7.31 -4.88 -3.77
CA CYS A 86 -6.56 -3.73 -3.28
C CYS A 86 -5.07 -3.93 -3.47
N LEU A 87 -4.40 -2.89 -3.92
CA LEU A 87 -2.96 -2.94 -4.14
C LEU A 87 -2.16 -2.87 -2.82
N CYS A 88 -2.65 -2.10 -1.85
CA CYS A 88 -1.91 -1.85 -0.62
C CYS A 88 -2.82 -1.39 0.53
N ASP A 89 -3.61 -2.30 1.11
CA ASP A 89 -4.33 -1.99 2.35
C ASP A 89 -3.33 -1.66 3.47
N ALA A 90 -3.66 -0.69 4.32
CA ALA A 90 -2.81 -0.28 5.44
C ALA A 90 -3.04 -1.22 6.63
N VAL A 91 -1.99 -1.93 7.06
CA VAL A 91 -2.06 -2.99 8.08
C VAL A 91 -0.98 -2.82 9.15
N SER A 92 -1.22 -3.40 10.33
CA SER A 92 -0.22 -3.43 11.41
C SER A 92 0.95 -4.36 11.11
N THR A 93 0.69 -5.47 10.40
CA THR A 93 1.69 -6.48 10.06
C THR A 93 1.49 -6.91 8.61
N PRO A 94 2.35 -6.46 7.69
CA PRO A 94 2.24 -6.83 6.28
C PRO A 94 2.65 -8.27 6.04
N SER A 95 1.97 -8.95 5.14
CA SER A 95 2.30 -10.32 4.72
C SER A 95 3.65 -10.38 4.00
N ASN A 96 4.00 -9.29 3.28
CA ASN A 96 5.28 -9.18 2.60
C ASN A 96 6.29 -8.44 3.49
N PRO A 97 7.38 -9.10 3.95
CA PRO A 97 8.38 -8.48 4.81
C PRO A 97 9.02 -7.25 4.14
N GLY A 98 9.08 -6.12 4.86
CA GLY A 98 9.67 -4.88 4.37
C GLY A 98 8.70 -3.96 3.61
N SER A 99 7.43 -4.31 3.53
CA SER A 99 6.38 -3.50 2.91
C SER A 99 5.84 -2.46 3.88
N TRP A 100 6.58 -1.35 4.03
CA TRP A 100 6.28 -0.30 5.02
C TRP A 100 6.04 1.05 4.36
N ILE A 101 5.17 1.85 4.98
CA ILE A 101 4.99 3.24 4.62
C ILE A 101 6.21 4.03 5.10
N LYS A 102 6.76 4.83 4.19
CA LYS A 102 7.83 5.79 4.50
C LYS A 102 7.32 7.19 4.19
N ASP A 103 7.55 8.13 5.10
CA ASP A 103 7.24 9.52 4.82
C ASP A 103 8.11 10.03 3.66
N SER A 104 7.46 10.66 2.67
CA SER A 104 8.17 11.27 1.53
C SER A 104 9.18 12.34 1.94
N ASN A 105 8.99 12.97 3.11
CA ASN A 105 9.95 13.95 3.64
C ASN A 105 11.30 13.31 4.02
N SER A 106 11.31 12.03 4.38
CA SER A 106 12.55 11.29 4.68
C SER A 106 13.35 10.88 3.44
N LEU A 107 12.74 11.00 2.24
CA LEU A 107 13.34 10.63 0.95
C LEU A 107 13.78 11.85 0.13
N ASN A 108 13.48 13.07 0.60
CA ASN A 108 13.70 14.32 -0.12
C ASN A 108 15.07 14.98 0.11
N GLU A 109 16.09 14.25 0.53
CA GLU A 109 17.44 14.85 0.55
C GLU A 109 17.99 15.14 -0.85
N ASN A 110 17.31 14.75 -1.94
CA ASN A 110 17.80 14.94 -3.32
C ASN A 110 16.79 15.43 -4.37
N LEU A 111 15.59 15.88 -4.01
CA LEU A 111 14.65 16.41 -5.00
C LEU A 111 14.14 17.79 -4.56
N ASN A 112 14.62 18.83 -5.26
CA ASN A 112 14.10 20.19 -5.17
C ASN A 112 12.60 20.22 -5.53
N TYR A 113 11.73 20.27 -4.52
CA TYR A 113 10.30 20.44 -4.71
C TYR A 113 9.88 21.86 -4.32
N SER A 114 9.27 22.56 -5.29
CA SER A 114 8.70 23.89 -5.09
C SER A 114 7.48 23.81 -4.15
N PRO A 115 7.34 24.70 -3.16
CA PRO A 115 6.22 24.60 -2.20
C PRO A 115 4.94 25.10 -2.84
N ILE A 116 4.05 24.18 -3.18
CA ILE A 116 2.70 24.51 -3.60
C ILE A 116 1.73 24.07 -2.49
N ASN A 117 1.14 25.10 -1.82
CA ASN A 117 -0.01 25.03 -0.91
C ASN A 117 0.21 24.28 0.44
N PRO A 118 0.08 24.96 1.59
CA PRO A 118 0.26 24.37 2.92
C PRO A 118 -0.70 23.23 3.26
N TYR A 119 -1.82 23.07 2.54
CA TYR A 119 -2.76 21.97 2.71
C TYR A 119 -2.43 20.72 1.90
N GLN A 120 -1.49 20.79 0.95
CA GLN A 120 -1.02 19.62 0.18
C GLN A 120 0.18 18.89 0.82
N LYS A 121 0.77 19.46 1.85
CA LYS A 121 2.04 19.00 2.44
C LYS A 121 1.97 17.67 3.20
N VAL A 122 0.80 17.11 3.45
CA VAL A 122 0.62 16.02 4.44
C VAL A 122 0.24 14.68 3.82
N ASN A 123 0.03 14.59 2.50
CA ASN A 123 -0.72 13.46 1.98
C ASN A 123 0.02 12.52 1.02
N THR A 124 1.31 12.72 0.74
CA THR A 124 2.02 11.82 -0.17
C THR A 124 3.00 10.94 0.61
N LEU A 125 2.66 9.69 0.76
CA LEU A 125 3.51 8.68 1.35
C LEU A 125 4.13 7.83 0.24
N LEU A 126 5.40 7.47 0.36
CA LEU A 126 6.08 6.56 -0.55
C LEU A 126 5.99 5.13 -0.02
N VAL A 127 5.57 4.24 -0.88
CA VAL A 127 5.33 2.83 -0.56
C VAL A 127 6.39 1.97 -1.22
N ASP A 128 7.03 1.13 -0.42
CA ASP A 128 7.96 0.11 -0.89
C ASP A 128 7.31 -1.26 -0.74
N ILE A 129 6.92 -1.87 -1.86
CA ILE A 129 6.35 -3.20 -1.89
C ILE A 129 7.40 -4.14 -2.49
N LEU A 130 7.88 -5.08 -1.67
CA LEU A 130 8.85 -6.06 -2.11
C LEU A 130 8.16 -7.20 -2.86
N CYS A 131 8.42 -7.30 -4.16
CA CYS A 131 8.15 -8.50 -4.94
C CYS A 131 9.49 -9.17 -5.24
N SER A 132 9.76 -10.34 -4.69
CA SER A 132 10.95 -11.10 -5.04
C SER A 132 10.72 -11.89 -6.33
N ASN A 133 11.61 -11.68 -7.33
CA ASN A 133 11.65 -12.44 -8.60
C ASN A 133 10.38 -12.44 -9.46
N GLY A 134 9.63 -11.33 -9.48
CA GLY A 134 8.44 -11.20 -10.33
C GLY A 134 7.24 -12.02 -9.87
N THR A 135 7.31 -12.63 -8.70
CA THR A 135 6.21 -13.37 -8.08
C THR A 135 5.83 -12.68 -6.78
N CYS A 136 4.69 -12.00 -6.76
CA CYS A 136 4.09 -11.49 -5.53
C CYS A 136 3.43 -12.65 -4.82
N ILE A 137 3.93 -13.06 -3.67
CA ILE A 137 3.26 -14.02 -2.81
C ILE A 137 2.27 -13.22 -1.96
N ILE A 138 1.00 -13.42 -2.23
CA ILE A 138 -0.11 -12.79 -1.51
C ILE A 138 -0.71 -13.87 -0.62
N PHE A 139 -0.79 -13.58 0.65
CA PHE A 139 -1.50 -14.43 1.61
C PHE A 139 -2.74 -13.72 2.08
#